data_600b3265e7a0f52c5d743664a74ceff7
#
_entry.id   600b3265e7a0f52c5d743664a74ceff7
#
_cell.length_a   1.000
_cell.length_b   1.000
_cell.length_c   1.000
_cell.angle_alpha   90.00
_cell.angle_beta   90.00
_cell.angle_gamma   90.00
#
_symmetry.space_group_name_H-M   'P 1'
#
loop_
_entity.id
_entity.type
_entity.pdbx_description
1 polymer ?
#
loop_
_entity_poly.entity_id
_entity_poly.type
_entity_poly.pdbx_seq_one_letter_code
_entity_poly.pdbx_strand_id
1 'polypeptide(L)'
;MNAELNEKMDGFKRDLSSVKEDIGGMKRYVATLHSDVALVKTDVNTMKNDINGIGGKVDKLRNIVDENEAKQARVRILQFSDELLNNIPHGEEHYIEILRCCDNYEEYCSAHPNFKNSVAVNSINEIKKSYEEHRQKQLNKLKGN
;
A
#
# COMPACT_ATOMS: atom_id res chain seq x y z
N MET A 1 -16.61 63.68 -53.18
CA MET A 1 -17.51 62.62 -52.69
C MET A 1 -16.99 61.22 -53.06
N ASN A 2 -16.68 60.95 -54.35
CA ASN A 2 -16.17 59.60 -54.74
C ASN A 2 -14.78 59.23 -54.22
N ALA A 3 -13.83 60.20 -54.09
CA ALA A 3 -12.49 59.96 -53.58
C ALA A 3 -12.49 59.54 -52.08
N GLU A 4 -13.27 60.24 -51.26
CA GLU A 4 -13.41 59.93 -49.84
C GLU A 4 -14.07 58.55 -49.57
N LEU A 5 -15.07 58.20 -50.40
CA LEU A 5 -15.72 56.92 -50.33
C LEU A 5 -14.78 55.77 -50.75
N ASN A 6 -13.93 55.97 -51.75
CA ASN A 6 -12.93 55.01 -52.18
C ASN A 6 -11.88 54.81 -51.12
N GLU A 7 -11.40 55.89 -50.48
CA GLU A 7 -10.44 55.77 -49.37
C GLU A 7 -10.99 54.99 -48.19
N LYS A 8 -12.25 55.22 -47.79
CA LYS A 8 -12.95 54.44 -46.75
C LYS A 8 -13.12 52.95 -47.14
N MET A 9 -13.46 52.70 -48.43
CA MET A 9 -13.57 51.33 -48.93
C MET A 9 -12.24 50.60 -48.94
N ASP A 10 -11.14 51.26 -49.28
CA ASP A 10 -9.79 50.65 -49.25
C ASP A 10 -9.29 50.41 -47.80
N GLY A 11 -9.63 51.32 -46.89
CA GLY A 11 -9.45 51.09 -45.45
C GLY A 11 -10.18 49.85 -44.98
N PHE A 12 -11.47 49.75 -45.30
CA PHE A 12 -12.27 48.57 -44.91
C PHE A 12 -11.77 47.24 -45.49
N LYS A 13 -11.30 47.26 -46.75
CA LYS A 13 -10.70 46.09 -47.39
C LYS A 13 -9.42 45.63 -46.65
N ARG A 14 -8.57 46.57 -46.21
CA ARG A 14 -7.35 46.25 -45.41
C ARG A 14 -7.71 45.66 -44.08
N ASP A 15 -8.67 46.24 -43.36
CA ASP A 15 -9.14 45.75 -42.07
C ASP A 15 -9.72 44.32 -42.20
N LEU A 16 -10.52 44.10 -43.24
CA LEU A 16 -11.09 42.79 -43.54
C LEU A 16 -10.01 41.75 -43.84
N SER A 17 -8.94 42.14 -44.57
CA SER A 17 -7.81 41.25 -44.82
C SER A 17 -7.06 40.88 -43.52
N SER A 18 -6.83 41.88 -42.66
CA SER A 18 -6.19 41.64 -41.35
C SER A 18 -7.02 40.71 -40.49
N VAL A 19 -8.32 40.94 -40.38
CA VAL A 19 -9.24 40.04 -39.62
C VAL A 19 -9.22 38.62 -40.21
N LYS A 20 -9.16 38.49 -41.55
CA LYS A 20 -9.07 37.17 -42.19
C LYS A 20 -7.76 36.43 -41.86
N GLU A 21 -6.64 37.14 -41.76
CA GLU A 21 -5.34 36.58 -41.34
C GLU A 21 -5.37 36.15 -39.88
N ASP A 22 -5.95 36.99 -39.01
CA ASP A 22 -6.10 36.68 -37.58
C ASP A 22 -6.97 35.43 -37.36
N ILE A 23 -8.08 35.32 -38.08
CA ILE A 23 -8.93 34.12 -38.06
C ILE A 23 -8.14 32.90 -38.53
N GLY A 24 -7.31 33.02 -39.57
CA GLY A 24 -6.42 31.94 -40.03
C GLY A 24 -5.41 31.54 -38.98
N GLY A 25 -4.83 32.50 -38.26
CA GLY A 25 -3.94 32.26 -37.11
C GLY A 25 -4.64 31.54 -35.99
N MET A 26 -5.82 32.01 -35.60
CA MET A 26 -6.63 31.36 -34.55
C MET A 26 -7.01 29.93 -34.90
N LYS A 27 -7.38 29.66 -36.15
CA LYS A 27 -7.68 28.27 -36.60
C LYS A 27 -6.48 27.35 -36.45
N ARG A 28 -5.28 27.80 -36.81
CA ARG A 28 -4.05 27.01 -36.61
C ARG A 28 -3.77 26.78 -35.14
N TYR A 29 -3.91 27.79 -34.30
CA TYR A 29 -3.72 27.70 -32.86
C TYR A 29 -4.69 26.70 -32.20
N VAL A 30 -5.96 26.75 -32.56
CA VAL A 30 -6.98 25.79 -32.08
C VAL A 30 -6.65 24.37 -32.53
N ALA A 31 -6.15 24.16 -33.74
CA ALA A 31 -5.73 22.85 -34.21
C ALA A 31 -4.56 22.30 -33.40
N THR A 32 -3.58 23.14 -33.07
CA THR A 32 -2.45 22.76 -32.18
C THR A 32 -2.95 22.41 -30.78
N LEU A 33 -3.80 23.23 -30.19
CA LEU A 33 -4.40 22.93 -28.87
C LEU A 33 -5.17 21.63 -28.87
N HIS A 34 -5.88 21.30 -29.93
CA HIS A 34 -6.59 20.03 -30.06
C HIS A 34 -5.62 18.84 -30.05
N SER A 35 -4.51 18.98 -30.75
CA SER A 35 -3.45 17.95 -30.75
C SER A 35 -2.83 17.79 -29.37
N ASP A 36 -2.49 18.89 -28.70
CA ASP A 36 -1.89 18.87 -27.36
C ASP A 36 -2.84 18.24 -26.33
N VAL A 37 -4.12 18.58 -26.38
CA VAL A 37 -5.15 17.96 -25.51
C VAL A 37 -5.26 16.45 -25.75
N ALA A 38 -5.16 16.01 -27.02
CA ALA A 38 -5.17 14.58 -27.33
C ALA A 38 -3.96 13.84 -26.75
N LEU A 39 -2.77 14.46 -26.82
CA LEU A 39 -1.55 13.91 -26.19
C LEU A 39 -1.69 13.82 -24.68
N VAL A 40 -2.11 14.90 -24.03
CA VAL A 40 -2.33 14.92 -22.57
C VAL A 40 -3.33 13.84 -22.15
N LYS A 41 -4.41 13.65 -22.92
CA LYS A 41 -5.38 12.59 -22.65
C LYS A 41 -4.74 11.19 -22.72
N THR A 42 -3.84 10.97 -23.68
CA THR A 42 -3.10 9.70 -23.80
C THR A 42 -2.18 9.50 -22.61
N ASP A 43 -1.43 10.53 -22.23
CA ASP A 43 -0.50 10.48 -21.07
C ASP A 43 -1.25 10.20 -19.77
N VAL A 44 -2.39 10.86 -19.55
CA VAL A 44 -3.25 10.60 -18.38
C VAL A 44 -3.74 9.15 -18.34
N ASN A 45 -4.12 8.57 -19.47
CA ASN A 45 -4.53 7.16 -19.53
C ASN A 45 -3.36 6.21 -19.22
N THR A 46 -2.17 6.52 -19.73
CA THR A 46 -0.95 5.75 -19.42
C THR A 46 -0.63 5.80 -17.94
N MET A 47 -0.61 7.00 -17.35
CA MET A 47 -0.41 7.18 -15.90
C MET A 47 -1.43 6.41 -15.06
N LYS A 48 -2.70 6.41 -15.46
CA LYS A 48 -3.74 5.62 -14.77
C LYS A 48 -3.45 4.13 -14.78
N ASN A 49 -2.99 3.60 -15.91
CA ASN A 49 -2.62 2.19 -16.03
C ASN A 49 -1.39 1.86 -15.17
N ASP A 50 -0.39 2.75 -15.15
CA ASP A 50 0.81 2.59 -14.32
C ASP A 50 0.47 2.61 -12.83
N ILE A 51 -0.40 3.52 -12.39
CA ILE A 51 -0.88 3.58 -11.01
C ILE A 51 -1.58 2.27 -10.61
N ASN A 52 -2.45 1.73 -11.47
CA ASN A 52 -3.11 0.45 -11.22
C ASN A 52 -2.08 -0.70 -11.15
N GLY A 53 -1.08 -0.69 -12.01
CA GLY A 53 0.02 -1.67 -11.99
C GLY A 53 0.85 -1.59 -10.70
N ILE A 54 1.12 -0.39 -10.21
CA ILE A 54 1.81 -0.16 -8.93
C ILE A 54 0.96 -0.67 -7.77
N GLY A 55 -0.36 -0.40 -7.76
CA GLY A 55 -1.28 -0.92 -6.76
C GLY A 55 -1.18 -2.44 -6.62
N GLY A 56 -1.25 -3.17 -7.74
CA GLY A 56 -1.13 -4.63 -7.72
C GLY A 56 0.25 -5.15 -7.25
N LYS A 57 1.32 -4.40 -7.50
CA LYS A 57 2.66 -4.73 -6.96
C LYS A 57 2.74 -4.51 -5.47
N VAL A 58 2.14 -3.43 -4.96
CA VAL A 58 2.09 -3.12 -3.53
C VAL A 58 1.33 -4.20 -2.77
N ASP A 59 0.19 -4.66 -3.29
CA ASP A 59 -0.59 -5.75 -2.68
C ASP A 59 0.21 -7.06 -2.61
N LYS A 60 0.94 -7.40 -3.68
CA LYS A 60 1.83 -8.56 -3.68
C LYS A 60 2.95 -8.45 -2.66
N LEU A 61 3.57 -7.28 -2.54
CA LEU A 61 4.63 -7.03 -1.55
C LEU A 61 4.08 -7.15 -0.13
N ARG A 62 2.89 -6.61 0.15
CA ARG A 62 2.23 -6.76 1.44
C ARG A 62 2.04 -8.23 1.80
N ASN A 63 1.49 -9.03 0.89
CA ASN A 63 1.29 -10.46 1.12
C ASN A 63 2.60 -11.19 1.41
N ILE A 64 3.70 -10.83 0.73
CA ILE A 64 5.03 -11.42 0.98
C ILE A 64 5.55 -11.03 2.37
N VAL A 65 5.36 -9.78 2.78
CA VAL A 65 5.77 -9.29 4.11
C VAL A 65 4.99 -10.03 5.19
N ASP A 66 3.67 -10.08 5.09
CA ASP A 66 2.79 -10.75 6.05
C ASP A 66 3.14 -12.26 6.19
N GLU A 67 3.41 -12.94 5.06
CA GLU A 67 3.84 -14.34 5.07
C GLU A 67 5.22 -14.52 5.75
N ASN A 68 6.15 -13.61 5.49
CA ASN A 68 7.47 -13.67 6.12
C ASN A 68 7.39 -13.39 7.62
N GLU A 69 6.56 -12.45 8.07
CA GLU A 69 6.31 -12.20 9.49
C GLU A 69 5.74 -13.44 10.19
N ALA A 70 4.77 -14.11 9.57
CA ALA A 70 4.24 -15.36 10.09
C ALA A 70 5.30 -16.48 10.17
N LYS A 71 6.18 -16.59 9.16
CA LYS A 71 7.30 -17.54 9.20
C LYS A 71 8.27 -17.22 10.32
N GLN A 72 8.60 -15.97 10.53
CA GLN A 72 9.48 -15.54 11.64
C GLN A 72 8.82 -15.77 13.00
N ALA A 73 7.51 -15.46 13.13
CA ALA A 73 6.75 -15.76 14.34
C ALA A 73 6.80 -17.25 14.67
N ARG A 74 6.61 -18.12 13.68
CA ARG A 74 6.73 -19.57 13.87
C ARG A 74 8.10 -19.97 14.40
N VAL A 75 9.18 -19.44 13.85
CA VAL A 75 10.54 -19.73 14.32
C VAL A 75 10.70 -19.34 15.78
N ARG A 76 10.25 -18.16 16.18
CA ARG A 76 10.31 -17.68 17.58
C ARG A 76 9.49 -18.58 18.52
N ILE A 77 8.30 -19.00 18.11
CA ILE A 77 7.43 -19.90 18.88
C ILE A 77 8.13 -21.23 19.11
N LEU A 78 8.70 -21.83 18.06
CA LEU A 78 9.42 -23.10 18.17
C LEU A 78 10.66 -22.96 19.08
N GLN A 79 11.43 -21.90 18.91
CA GLN A 79 12.60 -21.62 19.74
C GLN A 79 12.22 -21.46 21.22
N PHE A 80 11.18 -20.68 21.52
CA PHE A 80 10.74 -20.50 22.90
C PHE A 80 10.24 -21.82 23.52
N SER A 81 9.53 -22.64 22.75
CA SER A 81 9.11 -23.98 23.18
C SER A 81 10.31 -24.87 23.49
N ASP A 82 11.35 -24.86 22.66
CA ASP A 82 12.60 -25.60 22.91
C ASP A 82 13.31 -25.08 24.17
N GLU A 83 13.31 -23.78 24.41
CA GLU A 83 13.88 -23.19 25.63
C GLU A 83 13.12 -23.66 26.88
N LEU A 84 11.79 -23.74 26.82
CA LEU A 84 10.97 -24.30 27.92
C LEU A 84 11.32 -25.77 28.21
N LEU A 85 11.45 -26.57 27.15
CA LEU A 85 11.83 -27.99 27.28
C LEU A 85 13.22 -28.16 27.90
N ASN A 86 14.13 -27.24 27.67
CA ASN A 86 15.46 -27.21 28.25
C ASN A 86 15.51 -26.52 29.63
N ASN A 87 14.36 -26.22 30.23
CA ASN A 87 14.22 -25.55 31.53
C ASN A 87 14.93 -24.18 31.61
N ILE A 88 14.99 -23.47 30.50
CA ILE A 88 15.51 -22.08 30.48
C ILE A 88 14.47 -21.18 31.14
N PRO A 89 14.83 -20.40 32.17
CA PRO A 89 13.87 -19.55 32.86
C PRO A 89 13.53 -18.32 32.04
N HIS A 90 12.24 -17.97 32.01
CA HIS A 90 11.72 -16.76 31.33
C HIS A 90 11.03 -15.84 32.32
N GLY A 91 11.22 -14.55 32.13
CA GLY A 91 10.49 -13.50 32.86
C GLY A 91 9.11 -13.24 32.28
N GLU A 92 8.30 -12.53 33.05
CA GLU A 92 6.93 -12.14 32.67
C GLU A 92 6.88 -11.44 31.29
N GLU A 93 7.80 -10.51 31.03
CA GLU A 93 7.87 -9.77 29.78
C GLU A 93 8.12 -10.67 28.57
N HIS A 94 8.95 -11.71 28.71
CA HIS A 94 9.19 -12.69 27.65
C HIS A 94 7.94 -13.50 27.34
N TYR A 95 7.17 -13.88 28.37
CA TYR A 95 5.90 -14.57 28.16
C TYR A 95 4.87 -13.68 27.47
N ILE A 96 4.74 -12.43 27.87
CA ILE A 96 3.82 -11.49 27.22
C ILE A 96 4.17 -11.32 25.74
N GLU A 97 5.45 -11.16 25.44
CA GLU A 97 5.91 -10.97 24.06
C GLU A 97 5.69 -12.22 23.18
N ILE A 98 6.00 -13.42 23.70
CA ILE A 98 5.78 -14.64 22.92
C ILE A 98 4.30 -14.97 22.75
N LEU A 99 3.44 -14.66 23.72
CA LEU A 99 2.00 -14.85 23.60
C LEU A 99 1.42 -13.94 22.52
N ARG A 100 1.86 -12.67 22.45
CA ARG A 100 1.49 -11.76 21.37
C ARG A 100 1.95 -12.29 20.00
N CYS A 101 3.14 -12.89 19.96
CA CYS A 101 3.66 -13.53 18.75
C CYS A 101 2.80 -14.74 18.34
N CYS A 102 2.31 -15.54 19.30
CA CYS A 102 1.40 -16.64 19.06
C CYS A 102 0.06 -16.16 18.51
N ASP A 103 -0.52 -15.12 19.11
CA ASP A 103 -1.81 -14.58 18.67
C ASP A 103 -1.75 -14.06 17.22
N ASN A 104 -0.72 -13.27 16.89
CA ASN A 104 -0.50 -12.77 15.53
C ASN A 104 -0.30 -13.92 14.52
N TYR A 105 0.42 -14.97 14.91
CA TYR A 105 0.63 -16.16 14.08
C TYR A 105 -0.67 -16.93 13.85
N GLU A 106 -1.48 -17.14 14.89
CA GLU A 106 -2.77 -17.82 14.80
C GLU A 106 -3.76 -17.04 13.94
N GLU A 107 -3.78 -15.70 14.06
CA GLU A 107 -4.59 -14.81 13.23
C GLU A 107 -4.20 -14.92 11.75
N TYR A 108 -2.90 -14.86 11.44
CA TYR A 108 -2.41 -15.03 10.07
C TYR A 108 -2.81 -16.40 9.49
N CYS A 109 -2.63 -17.48 10.25
CA CYS A 109 -2.99 -18.84 9.82
C CYS A 109 -4.48 -18.99 9.57
N SER A 110 -5.32 -18.36 10.39
CA SER A 110 -6.78 -18.33 10.22
C SER A 110 -7.21 -17.64 8.92
N ALA A 111 -6.54 -16.54 8.58
CA ALA A 111 -6.80 -15.80 7.34
C ALA A 111 -6.22 -16.49 6.10
N HIS A 112 -5.24 -17.41 6.26
CA HIS A 112 -4.52 -18.08 5.17
C HIS A 112 -4.55 -19.61 5.33
N PRO A 113 -5.66 -20.30 5.00
CA PRO A 113 -5.83 -21.73 5.23
C PRO A 113 -4.79 -22.64 4.55
N ASN A 114 -4.17 -22.14 3.47
CA ASN A 114 -3.11 -22.85 2.76
C ASN A 114 -1.73 -22.76 3.43
N PHE A 115 -1.58 -21.88 4.42
CA PHE A 115 -0.35 -21.75 5.18
C PHE A 115 -0.26 -22.89 6.21
N LYS A 116 0.82 -23.69 6.17
CA LYS A 116 0.98 -24.87 7.04
C LYS A 116 1.15 -24.46 8.51
N ASN A 117 0.09 -24.60 9.28
CA ASN A 117 0.04 -24.25 10.72
C ASN A 117 0.40 -25.40 11.64
N SER A 118 0.21 -26.67 11.22
CA SER A 118 0.32 -27.84 12.09
C SER A 118 1.63 -27.98 12.89
N VAL A 119 2.69 -27.31 12.46
CA VAL A 119 4.03 -27.40 13.09
C VAL A 119 4.09 -26.66 14.42
N ALA A 120 3.35 -25.55 14.60
CA ALA A 120 3.46 -24.70 15.78
C ALA A 120 2.34 -24.91 16.83
N VAL A 121 1.30 -25.66 16.51
CA VAL A 121 0.11 -25.81 17.39
C VAL A 121 0.49 -26.35 18.77
N ASN A 122 1.28 -27.42 18.83
CA ASN A 122 1.69 -27.99 20.09
C ASN A 122 2.58 -27.06 20.91
N SER A 123 3.53 -26.40 20.27
CA SER A 123 4.41 -25.40 20.89
C SER A 123 3.64 -24.21 21.46
N ILE A 124 2.64 -23.73 20.76
CA ILE A 124 1.75 -22.66 21.26
C ILE A 124 1.00 -23.12 22.52
N ASN A 125 0.46 -24.33 22.51
CA ASN A 125 -0.24 -24.89 23.68
C ASN A 125 0.70 -25.06 24.89
N GLU A 126 1.92 -25.51 24.67
CA GLU A 126 2.95 -25.64 25.72
C GLU A 126 3.33 -24.28 26.31
N ILE A 127 3.49 -23.25 25.46
CA ILE A 127 3.79 -21.88 25.90
C ILE A 127 2.64 -21.34 26.74
N LYS A 128 1.39 -21.46 26.29
CA LYS A 128 0.19 -20.99 27.00
C LYS A 128 0.08 -21.69 28.37
N LYS A 129 0.30 -22.99 28.42
CA LYS A 129 0.30 -23.78 29.67
C LYS A 129 1.41 -23.32 30.62
N SER A 130 2.63 -23.18 30.12
CA SER A 130 3.78 -22.74 30.91
C SER A 130 3.59 -21.35 31.50
N TYR A 131 2.95 -20.45 30.76
CA TYR A 131 2.59 -19.11 31.27
C TYR A 131 1.59 -19.18 32.43
N GLU A 132 0.56 -20.01 32.33
CA GLU A 132 -0.38 -20.18 33.42
C GLU A 132 0.30 -20.72 34.69
N GLU A 133 1.21 -21.69 34.55
CA GLU A 133 2.02 -22.20 35.67
C GLU A 133 2.92 -21.10 36.25
N HIS A 134 3.53 -20.28 35.43
CA HIS A 134 4.33 -19.14 35.86
C HIS A 134 3.50 -18.16 36.68
N ARG A 135 2.31 -17.78 36.22
CA ARG A 135 1.40 -16.89 36.91
C ARG A 135 0.96 -17.43 38.27
N GLN A 136 0.62 -18.73 38.34
CA GLN A 136 0.23 -19.36 39.60
C GLN A 136 1.40 -19.35 40.63
N LYS A 137 2.62 -19.59 40.19
CA LYS A 137 3.80 -19.49 41.07
C LYS A 137 3.97 -18.05 41.61
N GLN A 138 3.76 -17.05 40.80
CA GLN A 138 3.86 -15.65 41.23
C GLN A 138 2.75 -15.29 42.25
N LEU A 139 1.51 -15.69 42.00
CA LEU A 139 0.40 -15.48 42.93
C LEU A 139 0.62 -16.17 44.28
N ASN A 140 1.16 -17.36 44.27
CA ASN A 140 1.45 -18.09 45.50
C ASN A 140 2.56 -17.45 46.33
N LYS A 141 3.58 -16.86 45.67
CA LYS A 141 4.62 -16.08 46.36
C LYS A 141 4.07 -14.83 47.04
N LEU A 142 3.08 -14.17 46.43
CA LEU A 142 2.44 -12.97 46.99
C LEU A 142 1.51 -13.29 48.17
N LYS A 143 0.92 -14.49 48.24
CA LYS A 143 0.03 -14.94 49.32
C LYS A 143 0.78 -15.53 50.50
N GLY A 144 2.02 -15.92 50.33
CA GLY A 144 2.86 -16.57 51.38
C GLY A 144 3.71 -15.58 52.18
N ASN A 145 3.59 -14.26 51.93
CA ASN A 145 4.14 -13.17 52.74
C ASN A 145 2.99 -12.49 53.48
#